data_be7f048dc999bdef3ea06e66b6d23329
#
_entry.id   be7f048dc999bdef3ea06e66b6d23329
#
_cell.length_a   1.000
_cell.length_b   1.000
_cell.length_c   1.000
_cell.angle_alpha   90.00
_cell.angle_beta   90.00
_cell.angle_gamma   90.00
#
_symmetry.space_group_name_H-M   'P 1'
#
loop_
_entity.id
_entity.type
_entity.pdbx_description
1 polymer ?
#
loop_
_entity_poly.entity_id
_entity_poly.type
_entity_poly.pdbx_seq_one_letter_code
_entity_poly.pdbx_strand_id
1 'polypeptide(L)'
;MSTTPETTTENTSPAPATNDVVEQMRFALDGPWRDLRERIRGELPWEAISGTPGESIEAQRERVTRQVLALADKGYGSIGFPTQYGGTLDYGASCVAFEMEAYGDLSLLIKNGVQFGLFGGAVSRLGTDKHLAAYVPDIMSGKLMGCFAMTEVGHGSNVAAVETTATYDVETDEIVVHSPTVSATKTYIGNAAKDGRAAAVFAQLVVPSVGDVADGEEETPSKGVHVVVVPIRGEDGNPMPGVTIGDNGVKGGLPGVDNGTIAFDHVRVPRENLLDKFGGIDETGTYVSEIDNINRRFFTMLGTLVQGRVSLSLAATTASFLGLHGALAYAEQRRQFKASDPQREEVLRSEEHT
;
A
#
# COMPACT_ATOMS: atom_id res chain seq x y z
N MET A 1 44.34 35.53 -58.52
CA MET A 1 43.22 35.82 -57.60
C MET A 1 42.15 34.81 -57.85
N SER A 2 42.13 33.79 -57.03
CA SER A 2 41.07 32.73 -57.08
C SER A 2 40.47 32.67 -55.67
N THR A 3 39.23 33.07 -55.56
CA THR A 3 38.45 33.05 -54.33
C THR A 3 37.67 31.76 -54.31
N THR A 4 38.00 30.89 -53.36
CA THR A 4 37.22 29.71 -53.00
C THR A 4 36.05 30.11 -52.09
N PRO A 5 34.82 29.65 -52.30
CA PRO A 5 33.72 29.92 -51.38
C PRO A 5 33.80 29.04 -50.14
N GLU A 6 33.73 29.65 -48.96
CA GLU A 6 33.50 28.97 -47.68
C GLU A 6 32.10 28.34 -47.68
N THR A 7 32.05 27.04 -47.54
CA THR A 7 30.81 26.29 -47.23
C THR A 7 30.56 26.35 -45.75
N THR A 8 29.68 27.23 -45.31
CA THR A 8 29.08 27.20 -43.99
C THR A 8 28.14 25.99 -43.90
N THR A 9 28.57 24.95 -43.18
CA THR A 9 27.67 23.87 -42.75
C THR A 9 26.77 24.42 -41.66
N GLU A 10 25.53 24.71 -42.01
CA GLU A 10 24.47 24.94 -41.02
C GLU A 10 24.26 23.68 -40.24
N ASN A 11 24.52 23.76 -38.95
CA ASN A 11 24.24 22.73 -37.97
C ASN A 11 22.73 22.74 -37.71
N THR A 12 21.97 22.04 -38.54
CA THR A 12 20.53 21.88 -38.35
C THR A 12 20.32 20.85 -37.27
N SER A 13 20.15 21.31 -36.00
CA SER A 13 19.50 20.52 -34.99
C SER A 13 18.17 19.98 -35.55
N PRO A 14 17.82 18.72 -35.35
CA PRO A 14 16.54 18.20 -35.81
C PRO A 14 15.41 19.05 -35.24
N ALA A 15 14.48 19.46 -36.11
CA ALA A 15 13.27 20.16 -35.67
C ALA A 15 12.58 19.35 -34.56
N PRO A 16 12.06 19.96 -33.49
CA PRO A 16 11.31 19.24 -32.49
C PRO A 16 10.18 18.49 -33.18
N ALA A 17 10.07 17.19 -32.86
CA ALA A 17 8.94 16.37 -33.31
C ALA A 17 7.67 17.16 -33.11
N THR A 18 6.85 17.31 -34.12
CA THR A 18 5.62 18.09 -34.07
C THR A 18 4.81 17.62 -32.87
N ASN A 19 4.24 18.52 -32.09
CA ASN A 19 3.37 18.22 -30.92
C ASN A 19 2.37 17.10 -31.21
N ASP A 20 1.93 16.98 -32.44
CA ASP A 20 1.02 15.96 -32.96
C ASP A 20 1.53 14.51 -32.81
N VAL A 21 2.81 14.22 -33.08
CA VAL A 21 3.37 12.87 -32.93
C VAL A 21 3.46 12.48 -31.44
N VAL A 22 3.89 13.41 -30.60
CA VAL A 22 3.98 13.18 -29.14
C VAL A 22 2.59 12.94 -28.54
N GLU A 23 1.60 13.69 -28.96
CA GLU A 23 0.22 13.53 -28.53
C GLU A 23 -0.39 12.20 -29.01
N GLN A 24 -0.12 11.81 -30.27
CA GLN A 24 -0.59 10.52 -30.78
C GLN A 24 0.06 9.33 -30.04
N MET A 25 1.36 9.41 -29.75
CA MET A 25 2.05 8.40 -28.95
C MET A 25 1.48 8.31 -27.54
N ARG A 26 1.29 9.46 -26.87
CA ARG A 26 0.68 9.52 -25.55
C ARG A 26 -0.73 8.95 -25.56
N PHE A 27 -1.55 9.29 -26.55
CA PHE A 27 -2.88 8.73 -26.75
C PHE A 27 -2.86 7.20 -26.82
N ALA A 28 -1.94 6.64 -27.60
CA ALA A 28 -1.81 5.19 -27.75
C ALA A 28 -1.34 4.51 -26.47
N LEU A 29 -0.37 5.10 -25.76
CA LEU A 29 0.20 4.58 -24.52
C LEU A 29 -0.74 4.68 -23.32
N ASP A 30 -1.58 5.70 -23.24
CA ASP A 30 -2.54 5.88 -22.16
C ASP A 30 -3.66 4.83 -22.14
N GLY A 31 -3.95 4.21 -23.29
CA GLY A 31 -4.84 3.05 -23.41
C GLY A 31 -6.28 3.31 -22.91
N PRO A 32 -6.95 2.27 -22.35
CA PRO A 32 -8.37 2.36 -21.95
C PRO A 32 -8.67 3.38 -20.85
N TRP A 33 -7.70 3.70 -20.00
CA TRP A 33 -7.85 4.67 -18.90
C TRP A 33 -7.28 6.05 -19.21
N ARG A 34 -7.20 6.41 -20.50
CA ARG A 34 -6.69 7.72 -20.90
C ARG A 34 -7.40 8.87 -20.21
N ASP A 35 -8.72 8.88 -20.18
CA ASP A 35 -9.49 9.96 -19.58
C ASP A 35 -9.21 10.08 -18.06
N LEU A 36 -9.00 8.96 -17.38
CA LEU A 36 -8.56 8.97 -15.98
C LEU A 36 -7.14 9.55 -15.85
N ARG A 37 -6.19 9.13 -16.69
CA ARG A 37 -4.82 9.66 -16.68
C ARG A 37 -4.77 11.16 -16.96
N GLU A 38 -5.56 11.63 -17.93
CA GLU A 38 -5.68 13.07 -18.23
C GLU A 38 -6.24 13.85 -17.03
N ARG A 39 -7.31 13.34 -16.42
CA ARG A 39 -7.87 13.93 -15.21
C ARG A 39 -6.83 14.01 -14.10
N ILE A 40 -6.12 12.92 -13.81
CA ILE A 40 -5.10 12.89 -12.76
C ILE A 40 -3.98 13.89 -13.05
N ARG A 41 -3.48 13.98 -14.28
CA ARG A 41 -2.47 14.98 -14.67
C ARG A 41 -2.93 16.40 -14.43
N GLY A 42 -4.22 16.69 -14.64
CA GLY A 42 -4.81 18.02 -14.40
C GLY A 42 -5.08 18.32 -12.93
N GLU A 43 -5.48 17.33 -12.14
CA GLU A 43 -5.91 17.48 -10.74
C GLU A 43 -4.79 17.30 -9.72
N LEU A 44 -3.73 16.57 -10.07
CA LEU A 44 -2.57 16.31 -9.22
C LEU A 44 -1.31 16.98 -9.78
N PRO A 45 -1.15 18.30 -9.59
CA PRO A 45 0.09 18.96 -9.98
C PRO A 45 1.27 18.38 -9.20
N TRP A 46 2.47 18.49 -9.75
CA TRP A 46 3.69 17.93 -9.18
C TRP A 46 3.86 18.28 -7.69
N GLU A 47 3.57 19.50 -7.32
CA GLU A 47 3.71 20.02 -5.95
C GLU A 47 2.78 19.27 -4.95
N ALA A 48 1.65 18.75 -5.44
CA ALA A 48 0.70 18.02 -4.60
C ALA A 48 1.15 16.59 -4.26
N ILE A 49 2.03 16.00 -5.08
CA ILE A 49 2.48 14.61 -4.93
C ILE A 49 3.98 14.46 -4.72
N SER A 50 4.76 15.54 -4.84
CA SER A 50 6.22 15.50 -4.70
C SER A 50 6.67 15.49 -3.24
N GLY A 51 7.92 15.03 -3.03
CA GLY A 51 8.65 15.19 -1.79
C GLY A 51 9.41 16.51 -1.72
N THR A 52 9.83 16.89 -0.53
CA THR A 52 10.67 18.08 -0.31
C THR A 52 12.07 17.65 0.10
N PRO A 53 13.11 17.97 -0.67
CA PRO A 53 14.48 17.59 -0.32
C PRO A 53 14.91 18.20 1.03
N GLY A 54 15.57 17.39 1.86
CA GLY A 54 16.15 17.86 3.13
C GLY A 54 15.17 17.92 4.31
N GLU A 55 13.91 17.49 4.14
CA GLU A 55 12.98 17.40 5.27
C GLU A 55 13.45 16.36 6.31
N SER A 56 13.13 16.61 7.59
CA SER A 56 13.24 15.58 8.63
C SER A 56 12.26 14.43 8.37
N ILE A 57 12.51 13.26 8.98
CA ILE A 57 11.60 12.10 8.86
C ILE A 57 10.21 12.44 9.37
N GLU A 58 10.11 13.18 10.47
CA GLU A 58 8.85 13.62 11.06
C GLU A 58 8.06 14.52 10.10
N ALA A 59 8.75 15.51 9.50
CA ALA A 59 8.14 16.41 8.52
C ALA A 59 7.66 15.66 7.28
N GLN A 60 8.45 14.69 6.80
CA GLN A 60 8.06 13.82 5.67
C GLN A 60 6.81 12.99 6.00
N ARG A 61 6.75 12.35 7.17
CA ARG A 61 5.58 11.59 7.64
C ARG A 61 4.33 12.48 7.68
N GLU A 62 4.45 13.68 8.25
CA GLU A 62 3.33 14.63 8.34
C GLU A 62 2.87 15.13 6.97
N ARG A 63 3.82 15.47 6.08
CA ARG A 63 3.49 15.87 4.71
C ARG A 63 2.76 14.75 3.98
N VAL A 64 3.30 13.53 4.01
CA VAL A 64 2.72 12.36 3.33
C VAL A 64 1.32 12.07 3.84
N THR A 65 1.07 12.17 5.15
CA THR A 65 -0.27 11.99 5.72
C THR A 65 -1.24 13.05 5.20
N ARG A 66 -0.83 14.33 5.18
CA ARG A 66 -1.66 15.40 4.58
C ARG A 66 -1.95 15.16 3.09
N GLN A 67 -0.97 14.66 2.34
CA GLN A 67 -1.14 14.33 0.91
C GLN A 67 -2.13 13.17 0.72
N VAL A 68 -2.05 12.11 1.52
CA VAL A 68 -3.04 11.00 1.48
C VAL A 68 -4.45 11.50 1.75
N LEU A 69 -4.63 12.37 2.76
CA LEU A 69 -5.94 12.95 3.06
C LEU A 69 -6.45 13.86 1.91
N ALA A 70 -5.57 14.64 1.31
CA ALA A 70 -5.92 15.46 0.14
C ALA A 70 -6.31 14.61 -1.10
N LEU A 71 -5.70 13.44 -1.28
CA LEU A 71 -6.11 12.47 -2.31
C LEU A 71 -7.48 11.86 -2.00
N ALA A 72 -7.73 11.54 -0.73
CA ALA A 72 -9.03 11.05 -0.27
C ALA A 72 -10.15 12.07 -0.55
N ASP A 73 -9.95 13.34 -0.21
CA ASP A 73 -10.89 14.44 -0.48
C ASP A 73 -11.21 14.62 -1.97
N LYS A 74 -10.28 14.28 -2.86
CA LYS A 74 -10.46 14.28 -4.32
C LYS A 74 -11.10 12.98 -4.85
N GLY A 75 -11.40 12.01 -3.98
CA GLY A 75 -12.03 10.75 -4.32
C GLY A 75 -11.08 9.65 -4.82
N TYR A 76 -9.76 9.86 -4.83
CA TYR A 76 -8.82 8.82 -5.26
C TYR A 76 -8.77 7.63 -4.32
N GLY A 77 -9.06 7.82 -3.02
CA GLY A 77 -9.16 6.75 -2.04
C GLY A 77 -10.39 5.86 -2.21
N SER A 78 -11.38 6.25 -3.03
CA SER A 78 -12.67 5.54 -3.16
C SER A 78 -12.79 4.65 -4.40
N ILE A 79 -11.90 4.77 -5.38
CA ILE A 79 -12.04 4.14 -6.72
C ILE A 79 -12.24 2.62 -6.65
N GLY A 80 -11.52 1.91 -5.78
CA GLY A 80 -11.62 0.46 -5.63
C GLY A 80 -12.73 -0.05 -4.72
N PHE A 81 -13.53 0.83 -4.10
CA PHE A 81 -14.57 0.46 -3.14
C PHE A 81 -15.95 0.33 -3.78
N PRO A 82 -16.92 -0.36 -3.11
CA PRO A 82 -18.24 -0.57 -3.64
C PRO A 82 -19.04 0.72 -3.88
N THR A 83 -19.83 0.73 -4.94
CA THR A 83 -20.63 1.90 -5.38
C THR A 83 -21.65 2.37 -4.35
N GLN A 84 -22.20 1.46 -3.55
CA GLN A 84 -23.15 1.79 -2.47
C GLN A 84 -22.55 2.69 -1.38
N TYR A 85 -21.22 2.78 -1.28
CA TYR A 85 -20.51 3.67 -0.36
C TYR A 85 -19.83 4.85 -1.07
N GLY A 86 -20.10 5.06 -2.36
CA GLY A 86 -19.53 6.16 -3.13
C GLY A 86 -18.25 5.81 -3.89
N GLY A 87 -17.85 4.55 -3.92
CA GLY A 87 -16.76 4.06 -4.77
C GLY A 87 -17.21 3.83 -6.21
N THR A 88 -16.31 3.39 -7.08
CA THR A 88 -16.62 3.02 -8.47
C THR A 88 -16.49 1.53 -8.74
N LEU A 89 -15.95 0.77 -7.80
CA LEU A 89 -15.64 -0.67 -7.91
C LEU A 89 -14.77 -0.99 -9.15
N ASP A 90 -14.00 -0.02 -9.63
CA ASP A 90 -13.10 -0.19 -10.78
C ASP A 90 -11.66 -0.45 -10.29
N TYR A 91 -11.30 -1.73 -10.23
CA TYR A 91 -9.97 -2.15 -9.81
C TYR A 91 -8.87 -1.77 -10.81
N GLY A 92 -9.20 -1.70 -12.10
CA GLY A 92 -8.26 -1.28 -13.13
C GLY A 92 -7.96 0.22 -13.00
N ALA A 93 -8.97 1.05 -12.84
CA ALA A 93 -8.81 2.46 -12.56
C ALA A 93 -8.04 2.71 -11.25
N SER A 94 -8.27 1.90 -10.21
CA SER A 94 -7.52 1.98 -8.95
C SER A 94 -6.03 1.69 -9.15
N CYS A 95 -5.68 0.68 -9.99
CA CYS A 95 -4.28 0.40 -10.34
C CYS A 95 -3.64 1.55 -11.12
N VAL A 96 -4.39 2.16 -12.06
CA VAL A 96 -3.91 3.31 -12.85
C VAL A 96 -3.73 4.56 -11.99
N ALA A 97 -4.64 4.85 -11.07
CA ALA A 97 -4.48 5.97 -10.14
C ALA A 97 -3.21 5.80 -9.31
N PHE A 98 -2.99 4.59 -8.77
CA PHE A 98 -1.79 4.25 -8.03
C PHE A 98 -0.51 4.36 -8.86
N GLU A 99 -0.54 3.93 -10.13
CA GLU A 99 0.56 4.12 -11.09
C GLU A 99 0.90 5.60 -11.29
N MET A 100 -0.12 6.45 -11.44
CA MET A 100 0.08 7.89 -11.66
C MET A 100 0.68 8.61 -10.45
N GLU A 101 0.41 8.15 -9.23
CA GLU A 101 1.06 8.67 -8.02
C GLU A 101 2.58 8.38 -7.98
N ALA A 102 3.04 7.33 -8.67
CA ALA A 102 4.45 6.96 -8.73
C ALA A 102 5.35 7.96 -9.47
N TYR A 103 4.77 8.94 -10.17
CA TYR A 103 5.52 10.09 -10.68
C TYR A 103 5.97 11.04 -9.55
N GLY A 104 5.37 10.94 -8.36
CA GLY A 104 5.68 11.77 -7.20
C GLY A 104 6.54 11.06 -6.13
N ASP A 105 6.23 11.36 -4.87
CA ASP A 105 6.89 10.74 -3.72
C ASP A 105 6.39 9.30 -3.49
N LEU A 106 7.30 8.34 -3.60
CA LEU A 106 6.96 6.94 -3.36
C LEU A 106 6.50 6.65 -1.93
N SER A 107 6.83 7.51 -0.96
CA SER A 107 6.26 7.40 0.40
C SER A 107 4.76 7.69 0.40
N LEU A 108 4.31 8.68 -0.38
CA LEU A 108 2.88 8.97 -0.58
C LEU A 108 2.18 7.76 -1.20
N LEU A 109 2.72 7.27 -2.31
CA LEU A 109 2.20 6.10 -3.01
C LEU A 109 2.00 4.91 -2.07
N ILE A 110 3.04 4.55 -1.29
CA ILE A 110 2.98 3.39 -0.41
C ILE A 110 2.02 3.61 0.77
N LYS A 111 2.01 4.80 1.37
CA LYS A 111 1.06 5.11 2.45
C LYS A 111 -0.40 5.09 1.96
N ASN A 112 -0.65 5.61 0.77
CA ASN A 112 -1.94 5.50 0.08
C ASN A 112 -2.32 4.02 -0.15
N GLY A 113 -1.38 3.20 -0.63
CA GLY A 113 -1.57 1.75 -0.79
C GLY A 113 -1.85 1.02 0.53
N VAL A 114 -1.19 1.40 1.64
CA VAL A 114 -1.47 0.84 2.97
C VAL A 114 -2.90 1.16 3.41
N GLN A 115 -3.31 2.42 3.28
CA GLN A 115 -4.62 2.89 3.72
C GLN A 115 -5.75 2.25 2.91
N PHE A 116 -5.75 2.45 1.60
CA PHE A 116 -6.90 2.07 0.76
C PHE A 116 -6.76 0.67 0.16
N GLY A 117 -5.55 0.27 -0.24
CA GLY A 117 -5.30 -1.00 -0.90
C GLY A 117 -5.17 -2.19 0.06
N LEU A 118 -4.45 -2.03 1.16
CA LEU A 118 -4.19 -3.11 2.13
C LEU A 118 -5.25 -3.12 3.24
N PHE A 119 -5.31 -2.10 4.08
CA PHE A 119 -6.28 -2.05 5.18
C PHE A 119 -7.70 -2.01 4.65
N GLY A 120 -8.02 -1.03 3.81
CA GLY A 120 -9.34 -0.91 3.21
C GLY A 120 -9.71 -2.10 2.32
N GLY A 121 -8.73 -2.62 1.58
CA GLY A 121 -8.88 -3.84 0.78
C GLY A 121 -9.17 -5.07 1.62
N ALA A 122 -8.54 -5.24 2.79
CA ALA A 122 -8.84 -6.33 3.72
C ALA A 122 -10.28 -6.23 4.22
N VAL A 123 -10.69 -5.07 4.74
CA VAL A 123 -12.07 -4.85 5.21
C VAL A 123 -13.09 -5.12 4.09
N SER A 124 -12.86 -4.55 2.90
CA SER A 124 -13.81 -4.66 1.78
C SER A 124 -13.94 -6.08 1.22
N ARG A 125 -12.88 -6.87 1.23
CA ARG A 125 -12.86 -8.19 0.58
C ARG A 125 -13.05 -9.36 1.53
N LEU A 126 -12.68 -9.20 2.81
CA LEU A 126 -12.79 -10.23 3.83
C LEU A 126 -13.98 -10.01 4.76
N GLY A 127 -14.53 -8.81 4.81
CA GLY A 127 -15.73 -8.47 5.55
C GLY A 127 -17.01 -8.77 4.78
N THR A 128 -18.10 -8.78 5.50
CA THR A 128 -19.48 -8.83 5.00
C THR A 128 -20.12 -7.44 5.09
N ASP A 129 -21.36 -7.29 4.64
CA ASP A 129 -22.05 -5.98 4.55
C ASP A 129 -22.03 -5.18 5.86
N LYS A 130 -22.10 -5.83 7.02
CA LYS A 130 -21.99 -5.17 8.32
C LYS A 130 -20.65 -4.47 8.51
N HIS A 131 -19.54 -5.12 8.10
CA HIS A 131 -18.20 -4.54 8.19
C HIS A 131 -18.01 -3.40 7.19
N LEU A 132 -18.52 -3.60 5.96
CA LEU A 132 -18.44 -2.57 4.93
C LEU A 132 -19.18 -1.31 5.37
N ALA A 133 -20.39 -1.46 5.91
CA ALA A 133 -21.18 -0.34 6.42
C ALA A 133 -20.50 0.39 7.58
N ALA A 134 -19.86 -0.37 8.48
CA ALA A 134 -19.21 0.19 9.67
C ALA A 134 -17.90 0.93 9.36
N TYR A 135 -17.10 0.45 8.40
CA TYR A 135 -15.73 0.93 8.25
C TYR A 135 -15.43 1.66 6.93
N VAL A 136 -16.05 1.25 5.81
CA VAL A 136 -15.65 1.74 4.48
C VAL A 136 -15.79 3.26 4.31
N PRO A 137 -16.86 3.92 4.77
CA PRO A 137 -16.97 5.37 4.65
C PRO A 137 -15.84 6.13 5.35
N ASP A 138 -15.48 5.72 6.55
CA ASP A 138 -14.40 6.36 7.33
C ASP A 138 -13.00 5.98 6.79
N ILE A 139 -12.84 4.81 6.19
CA ILE A 139 -11.61 4.42 5.48
C ILE A 139 -11.42 5.30 4.24
N MET A 140 -12.44 5.41 3.38
CA MET A 140 -12.36 6.17 2.12
C MET A 140 -12.07 7.66 2.33
N SER A 141 -12.63 8.24 3.39
CA SER A 141 -12.38 9.63 3.75
C SER A 141 -11.04 9.86 4.47
N GLY A 142 -10.33 8.80 4.86
CA GLY A 142 -9.13 8.89 5.68
C GLY A 142 -9.38 9.22 7.15
N LYS A 143 -10.63 9.33 7.59
CA LYS A 143 -10.99 9.55 9.00
C LYS A 143 -10.55 8.37 9.87
N LEU A 144 -10.68 7.15 9.35
CA LEU A 144 -10.13 5.94 9.96
C LEU A 144 -8.84 5.53 9.23
N MET A 145 -7.70 6.01 9.71
CA MET A 145 -6.40 5.54 9.25
C MET A 145 -6.13 4.14 9.80
N GLY A 146 -5.74 3.22 8.92
CA GLY A 146 -5.62 1.82 9.28
C GLY A 146 -4.29 1.17 8.93
N CYS A 147 -4.07 0.02 9.57
CA CYS A 147 -2.89 -0.82 9.43
C CYS A 147 -3.27 -2.19 8.87
N PHE A 148 -2.36 -2.78 8.09
CA PHE A 148 -2.46 -4.17 7.65
C PHE A 148 -1.44 -5.00 8.44
N ALA A 149 -1.88 -5.60 9.56
CA ALA A 149 -1.00 -6.23 10.55
C ALA A 149 -0.89 -7.75 10.30
N MET A 150 -0.15 -8.14 9.27
CA MET A 150 0.08 -9.55 8.92
C MET A 150 1.46 -10.02 9.39
N THR A 151 2.53 -9.41 8.91
CA THR A 151 3.92 -9.81 9.12
C THR A 151 4.32 -9.77 10.59
N GLU A 152 4.96 -10.83 11.07
CA GLU A 152 5.55 -10.93 12.41
C GLU A 152 7.07 -10.97 12.35
N VAL A 153 7.72 -10.70 13.47
CA VAL A 153 9.18 -10.81 13.59
C VAL A 153 9.65 -12.22 13.20
N GLY A 154 8.93 -13.26 13.62
CA GLY A 154 9.22 -14.66 13.31
C GLY A 154 8.74 -15.11 11.94
N HIS A 155 7.76 -14.41 11.33
CA HIS A 155 7.03 -14.88 10.13
C HIS A 155 6.87 -13.77 9.10
N GLY A 156 7.94 -13.49 8.34
CA GLY A 156 7.93 -12.53 7.22
C GLY A 156 7.42 -13.14 5.91
N SER A 157 7.85 -14.34 5.59
CA SER A 157 7.47 -15.06 4.36
C SER A 157 6.39 -16.11 4.60
N ASN A 158 6.54 -16.92 5.65
CA ASN A 158 5.57 -17.94 6.02
C ASN A 158 4.46 -17.34 6.89
N VAL A 159 3.62 -16.52 6.30
CA VAL A 159 2.51 -15.85 7.00
C VAL A 159 1.32 -16.77 7.33
N ALA A 160 1.35 -18.02 6.87
CA ALA A 160 0.40 -19.04 7.33
C ALA A 160 0.69 -19.52 8.76
N ALA A 161 1.92 -19.35 9.21
CA ALA A 161 2.38 -19.76 10.53
C ALA A 161 2.51 -18.60 11.52
N VAL A 162 1.77 -17.49 11.33
CA VAL A 162 1.72 -16.41 12.31
C VAL A 162 1.36 -16.96 13.69
N GLU A 163 1.99 -16.43 14.73
CA GLU A 163 1.83 -16.89 16.11
C GLU A 163 0.75 -16.11 16.88
N THR A 164 0.46 -14.87 16.48
CA THR A 164 -0.63 -14.09 17.09
C THR A 164 -1.91 -14.91 17.07
N THR A 165 -2.60 -15.00 18.21
CA THR A 165 -3.87 -15.71 18.39
C THR A 165 -5.04 -14.74 18.45
N ALA A 166 -6.22 -15.23 18.04
CA ALA A 166 -7.52 -14.58 18.19
C ALA A 166 -8.46 -15.64 18.78
N THR A 167 -8.62 -15.65 20.10
CA THR A 167 -9.41 -16.66 20.82
C THR A 167 -10.80 -16.13 21.10
N TYR A 168 -11.82 -16.86 20.69
CA TYR A 168 -13.20 -16.53 21.01
C TYR A 168 -13.54 -16.88 22.45
N ASP A 169 -14.04 -15.89 23.17
CA ASP A 169 -14.55 -16.03 24.53
C ASP A 169 -16.08 -16.14 24.49
N VAL A 170 -16.59 -17.36 24.73
CA VAL A 170 -18.02 -17.67 24.69
C VAL A 170 -18.82 -16.93 25.76
N GLU A 171 -18.21 -16.64 26.93
CA GLU A 171 -18.92 -16.01 28.04
C GLU A 171 -19.21 -14.52 27.78
N THR A 172 -18.29 -13.85 27.08
CA THR A 172 -18.40 -12.39 26.84
C THR A 172 -18.80 -12.04 25.42
N ASP A 173 -18.88 -13.04 24.51
CA ASP A 173 -19.06 -12.86 23.06
C ASP A 173 -18.00 -11.93 22.43
N GLU A 174 -16.75 -12.09 22.89
CA GLU A 174 -15.62 -11.28 22.44
C GLU A 174 -14.51 -12.13 21.83
N ILE A 175 -13.64 -11.50 21.07
CA ILE A 175 -12.39 -12.08 20.58
C ILE A 175 -11.23 -11.47 21.37
N VAL A 176 -10.39 -12.34 21.94
CA VAL A 176 -9.19 -11.98 22.66
C VAL A 176 -7.98 -12.12 21.74
N VAL A 177 -7.38 -11.01 21.35
CA VAL A 177 -6.18 -10.97 20.51
C VAL A 177 -4.93 -10.92 21.38
N HIS A 178 -4.00 -11.84 21.16
CA HIS A 178 -2.78 -11.97 21.96
C HIS A 178 -1.55 -12.31 21.11
N SER A 179 -0.43 -11.66 21.43
CA SER A 179 0.90 -11.96 20.88
C SER A 179 1.67 -12.78 21.92
N PRO A 180 1.70 -14.12 21.84
CA PRO A 180 2.20 -14.97 22.93
C PRO A 180 3.73 -14.93 23.11
N THR A 181 4.45 -14.49 22.09
CA THR A 181 5.92 -14.47 22.06
C THR A 181 6.45 -13.15 21.50
N VAL A 182 7.72 -12.88 21.66
CA VAL A 182 8.37 -11.73 21.02
C VAL A 182 8.36 -11.89 19.49
N SER A 183 8.46 -13.12 18.98
CA SER A 183 8.38 -13.42 17.54
C SER A 183 7.01 -13.17 16.94
N ALA A 184 5.93 -13.21 17.75
CA ALA A 184 4.56 -12.85 17.35
C ALA A 184 4.35 -11.33 17.20
N THR A 185 5.30 -10.49 17.61
CA THR A 185 5.19 -9.04 17.43
C THR A 185 5.06 -8.70 15.95
N LYS A 186 3.98 -8.01 15.58
CA LYS A 186 3.80 -7.48 14.22
C LYS A 186 4.85 -6.42 13.94
N THR A 187 5.49 -6.47 12.76
CA THR A 187 6.60 -5.57 12.44
C THR A 187 6.55 -5.06 11.02
N TYR A 188 7.17 -3.91 10.78
CA TYR A 188 7.12 -3.16 9.52
C TYR A 188 5.70 -2.81 9.06
N ILE A 189 4.78 -2.65 10.01
CA ILE A 189 3.38 -2.35 9.74
C ILE A 189 3.24 -0.87 9.38
N GLY A 190 2.80 -0.59 8.15
CA GLY A 190 2.53 0.78 7.70
C GLY A 190 1.43 1.43 8.53
N ASN A 191 1.54 2.72 8.79
CA ASN A 191 0.70 3.54 9.67
C ASN A 191 0.80 3.19 11.17
N ALA A 192 1.51 2.13 11.56
CA ALA A 192 1.49 1.67 12.95
C ALA A 192 2.23 2.61 13.90
N ALA A 193 3.33 3.22 13.48
CA ALA A 193 4.14 4.04 14.39
C ALA A 193 3.44 5.32 14.84
N LYS A 194 2.59 5.93 13.98
CA LYS A 194 1.99 7.25 14.26
C LYS A 194 0.49 7.32 13.95
N ASP A 195 0.09 7.09 12.69
CA ASP A 195 -1.21 7.55 12.20
C ASP A 195 -2.33 6.51 12.31
N GLY A 196 -2.00 5.22 12.41
CA GLY A 196 -2.98 4.13 12.45
C GLY A 196 -3.83 4.15 13.72
N ARG A 197 -5.15 4.07 13.53
CA ARG A 197 -6.17 4.03 14.60
C ARG A 197 -6.72 2.62 14.80
N ALA A 198 -6.79 1.83 13.73
CA ALA A 198 -7.21 0.44 13.74
C ALA A 198 -6.26 -0.43 12.92
N ALA A 199 -6.22 -1.72 13.20
CA ALA A 199 -5.44 -2.68 12.46
C ALA A 199 -6.31 -3.86 12.00
N ALA A 200 -6.18 -4.27 10.74
CA ALA A 200 -6.62 -5.58 10.26
C ALA A 200 -5.55 -6.59 10.68
N VAL A 201 -5.78 -7.29 11.78
CA VAL A 201 -4.82 -8.19 12.42
C VAL A 201 -5.03 -9.61 11.93
N PHE A 202 -4.02 -10.17 11.29
CA PHE A 202 -3.97 -11.58 10.89
C PHE A 202 -3.52 -12.42 12.09
N ALA A 203 -4.37 -13.36 12.52
CA ALA A 203 -4.16 -14.18 13.71
C ALA A 203 -4.71 -15.59 13.54
N GLN A 204 -4.18 -16.57 14.28
CA GLN A 204 -4.74 -17.91 14.38
C GLN A 204 -6.05 -17.83 15.16
N LEU A 205 -7.17 -18.13 14.49
CA LEU A 205 -8.48 -18.14 15.14
C LEU A 205 -8.65 -19.43 15.96
N VAL A 206 -8.91 -19.28 17.24
CA VAL A 206 -9.22 -20.36 18.17
C VAL A 206 -10.66 -20.19 18.64
N VAL A 207 -11.50 -21.20 18.38
CA VAL A 207 -12.91 -21.23 18.78
C VAL A 207 -13.13 -22.46 19.64
N PRO A 208 -13.18 -22.33 20.98
CA PRO A 208 -13.47 -23.42 21.90
C PRO A 208 -14.87 -23.99 21.63
N SER A 209 -15.04 -25.32 21.64
CA SER A 209 -16.34 -25.93 21.55
C SER A 209 -17.05 -25.87 22.92
N VAL A 210 -18.37 -25.76 22.90
CA VAL A 210 -19.19 -25.85 24.13
C VAL A 210 -19.05 -27.26 24.69
N GLY A 211 -18.09 -27.50 25.55
CA GLY A 211 -17.74 -28.83 26.10
C GLY A 211 -16.25 -29.04 26.31
N ASP A 212 -15.39 -28.34 25.52
CA ASP A 212 -13.91 -28.46 25.62
C ASP A 212 -13.35 -27.82 26.90
N VAL A 213 -14.17 -27.04 27.60
CA VAL A 213 -13.78 -26.32 28.83
C VAL A 213 -13.79 -27.24 30.07
N ALA A 214 -14.34 -28.46 29.96
CA ALA A 214 -14.58 -29.33 31.12
C ALA A 214 -13.44 -30.32 31.43
N ASP A 215 -12.58 -30.65 30.49
CA ASP A 215 -11.50 -31.65 30.66
C ASP A 215 -10.14 -31.04 30.21
N GLY A 216 -9.59 -30.15 31.06
CA GLY A 216 -8.34 -29.46 30.83
C GLY A 216 -7.18 -30.36 30.43
N GLU A 217 -6.83 -30.43 29.14
CA GLU A 217 -5.48 -30.77 28.67
C GLU A 217 -5.36 -30.93 27.13
N GLU A 218 -6.37 -30.65 26.30
CA GLU A 218 -6.14 -30.54 24.85
C GLU A 218 -6.33 -29.09 24.39
N GLU A 219 -5.25 -28.49 23.87
CA GLU A 219 -5.31 -27.18 23.20
C GLU A 219 -6.35 -27.23 22.07
N THR A 220 -7.36 -26.35 22.15
CA THR A 220 -8.35 -26.23 21.08
C THR A 220 -7.64 -25.91 19.76
N PRO A 221 -7.80 -26.76 18.72
CA PRO A 221 -7.05 -26.57 17.48
C PRO A 221 -7.47 -25.27 16.77
N SER A 222 -6.49 -24.57 16.22
CA SER A 222 -6.73 -23.37 15.41
C SER A 222 -7.61 -23.68 14.20
N LYS A 223 -8.54 -22.78 13.90
CA LYS A 223 -9.31 -22.75 12.63
C LYS A 223 -8.49 -22.14 11.47
N GLY A 224 -7.20 -21.86 11.70
CA GLY A 224 -6.30 -21.19 10.75
C GLY A 224 -6.34 -19.68 10.83
N VAL A 225 -5.57 -19.02 9.99
CA VAL A 225 -5.45 -17.57 9.98
C VAL A 225 -6.77 -16.92 9.56
N HIS A 226 -7.21 -15.96 10.38
CA HIS A 226 -8.35 -15.08 10.14
C HIS A 226 -7.94 -13.63 10.36
N VAL A 227 -8.84 -12.69 10.09
CA VAL A 227 -8.56 -11.26 10.22
C VAL A 227 -9.56 -10.63 11.16
N VAL A 228 -9.04 -9.94 12.18
CA VAL A 228 -9.83 -9.21 13.18
C VAL A 228 -9.49 -7.72 13.06
N VAL A 229 -10.49 -6.85 13.02
CA VAL A 229 -10.29 -5.40 13.08
C VAL A 229 -10.13 -4.99 14.53
N VAL A 230 -8.92 -4.57 14.91
CA VAL A 230 -8.58 -4.21 16.29
C VAL A 230 -8.29 -2.71 16.37
N PRO A 231 -9.01 -1.93 17.18
CA PRO A 231 -8.62 -0.57 17.53
C PRO A 231 -7.26 -0.58 18.22
N ILE A 232 -6.30 0.20 17.73
CA ILE A 232 -4.94 0.24 18.28
C ILE A 232 -4.62 1.56 18.98
N ARG A 233 -5.36 2.64 18.66
CA ARG A 233 -5.22 3.96 19.32
C ARG A 233 -6.57 4.58 19.61
N GLY A 234 -6.66 5.25 20.75
CA GLY A 234 -7.76 6.10 21.13
C GLY A 234 -7.82 7.43 20.36
N GLU A 235 -8.85 8.22 20.59
CA GLU A 235 -8.97 9.56 19.97
C GLU A 235 -7.86 10.52 20.40
N ASP A 236 -7.30 10.32 21.58
CA ASP A 236 -6.17 11.04 22.14
C ASP A 236 -4.82 10.68 21.49
N GLY A 237 -4.80 9.70 20.58
CA GLY A 237 -3.60 9.20 19.90
C GLY A 237 -2.79 8.19 20.72
N ASN A 238 -3.17 7.91 21.97
CA ASN A 238 -2.49 6.93 22.81
C ASN A 238 -2.86 5.50 22.42
N PRO A 239 -1.96 4.51 22.60
CA PRO A 239 -2.29 3.11 22.42
C PRO A 239 -3.50 2.69 23.28
N MET A 240 -4.34 1.81 22.71
CA MET A 240 -5.43 1.18 23.48
C MET A 240 -4.87 0.27 24.58
N PRO A 241 -5.63 0.03 25.66
CA PRO A 241 -5.22 -0.92 26.70
C PRO A 241 -4.84 -2.29 26.10
N GLY A 242 -3.71 -2.85 26.55
CA GLY A 242 -3.17 -4.11 26.03
C GLY A 242 -2.45 -3.99 24.67
N VAL A 243 -2.43 -2.83 24.02
CA VAL A 243 -1.70 -2.61 22.77
C VAL A 243 -0.36 -1.94 23.03
N THR A 244 0.72 -2.56 22.60
CA THR A 244 2.07 -1.97 22.63
C THR A 244 2.49 -1.62 21.21
N ILE A 245 2.86 -0.36 20.98
CA ILE A 245 3.27 0.15 19.67
C ILE A 245 4.71 0.66 19.75
N GLY A 246 5.50 0.31 18.70
CA GLY A 246 6.85 0.83 18.52
C GLY A 246 7.06 1.40 17.13
N ASP A 247 8.17 2.10 16.93
CA ASP A 247 8.60 2.63 15.63
C ASP A 247 9.77 1.77 15.10
N ASN A 248 9.73 1.36 13.85
CA ASN A 248 10.85 0.66 13.20
C ASN A 248 12.05 1.56 12.88
N GLY A 249 11.95 2.85 13.13
CA GLY A 249 13.03 3.82 12.98
C GLY A 249 13.37 4.18 11.53
N VAL A 250 14.64 4.49 11.30
CA VAL A 250 15.15 4.93 10.00
C VAL A 250 15.22 3.76 9.04
N LYS A 251 14.70 3.95 7.84
CA LYS A 251 14.73 2.97 6.75
C LYS A 251 15.62 3.45 5.60
N GLY A 252 16.07 2.54 4.76
CA GLY A 252 16.85 2.86 3.55
C GLY A 252 16.06 3.56 2.45
N GLY A 253 14.72 3.61 2.55
CA GLY A 253 13.80 4.30 1.64
C GLY A 253 12.43 4.48 2.26
N LEU A 254 11.54 5.23 1.58
CA LEU A 254 10.16 5.47 2.00
C LEU A 254 10.05 6.06 3.43
N PRO A 255 10.83 7.07 3.79
CA PRO A 255 10.87 7.60 5.16
C PRO A 255 9.55 8.27 5.57
N GLY A 256 8.73 8.71 4.61
CA GLY A 256 7.40 9.27 4.85
C GLY A 256 6.35 8.25 5.29
N VAL A 257 6.64 6.94 5.22
CA VAL A 257 5.75 5.89 5.76
C VAL A 257 6.18 5.56 7.19
N ASP A 258 5.28 5.74 8.14
CA ASP A 258 5.47 5.47 9.56
C ASP A 258 5.30 3.98 9.89
N ASN A 259 6.28 3.17 9.47
CA ASN A 259 6.29 1.75 9.80
C ASN A 259 6.59 1.54 11.30
N GLY A 260 5.82 0.65 11.91
CA GLY A 260 5.95 0.34 13.32
C GLY A 260 5.76 -1.13 13.65
N THR A 261 5.91 -1.41 14.94
CA THR A 261 5.60 -2.70 15.55
C THR A 261 4.30 -2.61 16.34
N ILE A 262 3.57 -3.72 16.42
CA ILE A 262 2.37 -3.84 17.27
C ILE A 262 2.43 -5.19 17.98
N ALA A 263 2.24 -5.19 19.31
CA ALA A 263 2.03 -6.39 20.10
C ALA A 263 0.74 -6.25 20.90
N PHE A 264 0.07 -7.37 21.12
CA PHE A 264 -1.22 -7.44 21.79
C PHE A 264 -1.11 -8.27 23.07
N ASP A 265 -1.55 -7.71 24.18
CA ASP A 265 -1.66 -8.43 25.44
C ASP A 265 -3.14 -8.56 25.82
N HIS A 266 -3.76 -9.66 25.39
CA HIS A 266 -5.15 -10.02 25.67
C HIS A 266 -6.16 -8.90 25.34
N VAL A 267 -5.98 -8.28 24.18
CA VAL A 267 -6.87 -7.20 23.71
C VAL A 267 -8.22 -7.77 23.31
N ARG A 268 -9.27 -7.27 23.94
CA ARG A 268 -10.64 -7.72 23.73
C ARG A 268 -11.36 -6.83 22.72
N VAL A 269 -12.01 -7.44 21.77
CA VAL A 269 -12.86 -6.78 20.79
C VAL A 269 -14.16 -7.59 20.60
N PRO A 270 -15.29 -6.93 20.23
CA PRO A 270 -16.52 -7.64 19.91
C PRO A 270 -16.31 -8.69 18.80
N ARG A 271 -17.06 -9.80 18.87
CA ARG A 271 -17.05 -10.84 17.84
C ARG A 271 -17.27 -10.29 16.42
N GLU A 272 -18.07 -9.25 16.30
CA GLU A 272 -18.37 -8.56 15.05
C GLU A 272 -17.15 -7.94 14.37
N ASN A 273 -16.03 -7.78 15.07
CA ASN A 273 -14.77 -7.30 14.50
C ASN A 273 -14.02 -8.38 13.69
N LEU A 274 -14.44 -9.64 13.76
CA LEU A 274 -13.93 -10.72 12.91
C LEU A 274 -14.47 -10.56 11.48
N LEU A 275 -13.58 -10.39 10.51
CA LEU A 275 -13.95 -10.33 9.09
C LEU A 275 -14.34 -11.73 8.61
N ASP A 276 -15.64 -12.00 8.52
CA ASP A 276 -16.25 -13.32 8.53
C ASP A 276 -16.71 -13.87 7.15
N LYS A 277 -16.32 -13.22 6.06
CA LYS A 277 -16.79 -13.61 4.72
C LYS A 277 -16.43 -15.05 4.31
N PHE A 278 -15.28 -15.55 4.73
CA PHE A 278 -14.78 -16.88 4.37
C PHE A 278 -14.77 -17.85 5.54
N GLY A 279 -15.10 -17.39 6.71
CA GLY A 279 -15.21 -18.19 7.93
C GLY A 279 -15.37 -17.27 9.12
N GLY A 280 -16.29 -17.62 10.02
CA GLY A 280 -16.68 -16.79 11.15
C GLY A 280 -17.29 -17.60 12.27
N ILE A 281 -17.86 -16.90 13.24
CA ILE A 281 -18.51 -17.46 14.42
C ILE A 281 -19.98 -17.04 14.35
N ASP A 282 -20.88 -18.00 14.35
CA ASP A 282 -22.32 -17.75 14.30
C ASP A 282 -22.88 -17.27 15.65
N GLU A 283 -24.20 -17.02 15.69
CA GLU A 283 -24.90 -16.54 16.89
C GLU A 283 -24.90 -17.56 18.05
N THR A 284 -24.59 -18.85 17.75
CA THR A 284 -24.49 -19.91 18.77
C THR A 284 -23.06 -20.05 19.32
N GLY A 285 -22.10 -19.24 18.83
CA GLY A 285 -20.70 -19.35 19.19
C GLY A 285 -19.95 -20.46 18.45
N THR A 286 -20.59 -21.04 17.41
CA THR A 286 -20.00 -22.13 16.63
C THR A 286 -19.26 -21.58 15.41
N TYR A 287 -18.06 -22.14 15.12
CA TYR A 287 -17.31 -21.79 13.93
C TYR A 287 -18.00 -22.34 12.67
N VAL A 288 -18.17 -21.47 11.66
CA VAL A 288 -18.78 -21.78 10.36
C VAL A 288 -17.91 -21.30 9.21
N SER A 289 -17.79 -22.12 8.15
CA SER A 289 -17.09 -21.76 6.92
C SER A 289 -17.60 -22.59 5.75
N GLU A 290 -17.76 -21.99 4.59
CA GLU A 290 -18.03 -22.72 3.33
C GLU A 290 -16.78 -23.40 2.76
N ILE A 291 -15.59 -23.07 3.28
CA ILE A 291 -14.30 -23.63 2.85
C ILE A 291 -13.69 -24.41 4.00
N ASP A 292 -13.91 -25.71 4.04
CA ASP A 292 -13.43 -26.59 5.12
C ASP A 292 -11.90 -26.67 5.20
N ASN A 293 -11.22 -26.68 4.05
CA ASN A 293 -9.77 -26.79 4.00
C ASN A 293 -9.11 -25.46 4.40
N ILE A 294 -8.40 -25.46 5.53
CA ILE A 294 -7.73 -24.30 6.12
C ILE A 294 -6.77 -23.63 5.12
N ASN A 295 -5.96 -24.39 4.42
CA ASN A 295 -5.00 -23.84 3.46
C ASN A 295 -5.71 -23.18 2.27
N ARG A 296 -6.75 -23.86 1.73
CA ARG A 296 -7.54 -23.29 0.62
C ARG A 296 -8.21 -21.98 1.05
N ARG A 297 -8.78 -21.92 2.24
CA ARG A 297 -9.39 -20.71 2.80
C ARG A 297 -8.36 -19.58 2.94
N PHE A 298 -7.21 -19.89 3.53
CA PHE A 298 -6.12 -18.92 3.68
C PHE A 298 -5.66 -18.35 2.34
N PHE A 299 -5.39 -19.18 1.34
CA PHE A 299 -5.00 -18.70 0.00
C PHE A 299 -6.11 -17.93 -0.71
N THR A 300 -7.39 -18.25 -0.47
CA THR A 300 -8.52 -17.46 -0.96
C THR A 300 -8.51 -16.06 -0.34
N MET A 301 -8.27 -15.96 0.95
CA MET A 301 -8.14 -14.68 1.65
C MET A 301 -6.94 -13.87 1.14
N LEU A 302 -5.79 -14.51 0.88
CA LEU A 302 -4.62 -13.87 0.29
C LEU A 302 -4.84 -13.35 -1.13
N GLY A 303 -5.89 -13.79 -1.81
CA GLY A 303 -6.32 -13.22 -3.10
C GLY A 303 -6.53 -11.71 -3.05
N THR A 304 -6.79 -11.14 -1.88
CA THR A 304 -6.86 -9.69 -1.66
C THR A 304 -5.56 -8.94 -2.04
N LEU A 305 -4.41 -9.61 -2.00
CA LEU A 305 -3.10 -9.02 -2.31
C LEU A 305 -2.76 -8.99 -3.80
N VAL A 306 -3.54 -9.65 -4.66
CA VAL A 306 -3.25 -9.73 -6.11
C VAL A 306 -3.22 -8.34 -6.74
N GLN A 307 -4.24 -7.51 -6.47
CA GLN A 307 -4.30 -6.14 -6.98
C GLN A 307 -3.07 -5.32 -6.56
N GLY A 308 -2.66 -5.43 -5.28
CA GLY A 308 -1.47 -4.73 -4.77
C GLY A 308 -0.19 -5.10 -5.53
N ARG A 309 -0.01 -6.37 -5.92
CA ARG A 309 1.14 -6.80 -6.72
C ARG A 309 1.12 -6.18 -8.12
N VAL A 310 -0.04 -6.13 -8.78
CA VAL A 310 -0.19 -5.45 -10.08
C VAL A 310 0.12 -3.96 -9.94
N SER A 311 -0.46 -3.29 -8.95
CA SER A 311 -0.25 -1.86 -8.70
C SER A 311 1.23 -1.53 -8.45
N LEU A 312 1.93 -2.33 -7.63
CA LEU A 312 3.36 -2.14 -7.37
C LEU A 312 4.23 -2.36 -8.62
N SER A 313 3.86 -3.30 -9.51
CA SER A 313 4.58 -3.51 -10.77
C SER A 313 4.45 -2.30 -11.69
N LEU A 314 3.26 -1.72 -11.80
CA LEU A 314 3.01 -0.50 -12.57
C LEU A 314 3.79 0.69 -11.97
N ALA A 315 3.72 0.87 -10.66
CA ALA A 315 4.44 1.93 -9.96
C ALA A 315 5.96 1.83 -10.13
N ALA A 316 6.53 0.61 -10.03
CA ALA A 316 7.96 0.38 -10.25
C ALA A 316 8.38 0.72 -11.68
N THR A 317 7.55 0.40 -12.67
CA THR A 317 7.78 0.77 -14.08
C THR A 317 7.80 2.29 -14.26
N THR A 318 6.82 2.99 -13.68
CA THR A 318 6.76 4.47 -13.73
C THR A 318 7.96 5.12 -13.05
N ALA A 319 8.35 4.65 -11.86
CA ALA A 319 9.54 5.13 -11.18
C ALA A 319 10.82 4.89 -11.99
N SER A 320 10.90 3.76 -12.71
CA SER A 320 12.01 3.45 -13.62
C SER A 320 12.07 4.41 -14.82
N PHE A 321 10.92 4.83 -15.35
CA PHE A 321 10.87 5.83 -16.42
C PHE A 321 11.38 7.19 -15.96
N LEU A 322 11.06 7.61 -14.73
CA LEU A 322 11.61 8.84 -14.16
C LEU A 322 13.14 8.77 -14.02
N GLY A 323 13.64 7.65 -13.53
CA GLY A 323 15.10 7.41 -13.44
C GLY A 323 15.77 7.43 -14.80
N LEU A 324 15.19 6.77 -15.80
CA LEU A 324 15.68 6.76 -17.18
C LEU A 324 15.66 8.16 -17.80
N HIS A 325 14.57 8.92 -17.62
CA HIS A 325 14.47 10.31 -18.11
C HIS A 325 15.60 11.16 -17.55
N GLY A 326 15.82 11.13 -16.23
CA GLY A 326 16.91 11.85 -15.59
C GLY A 326 18.31 11.43 -16.10
N ALA A 327 18.52 10.12 -16.27
CA ALA A 327 19.77 9.59 -16.81
C ALA A 327 20.04 10.04 -18.24
N LEU A 328 19.02 10.03 -19.10
CA LEU A 328 19.13 10.48 -20.49
C LEU A 328 19.41 12.01 -20.54
N ALA A 329 18.66 12.80 -19.80
CA ALA A 329 18.86 14.25 -19.72
C ALA A 329 20.28 14.61 -19.24
N TYR A 330 20.80 13.87 -18.26
CA TYR A 330 22.18 14.01 -17.82
C TYR A 330 23.19 13.62 -18.91
N ALA A 331 22.98 12.47 -19.58
CA ALA A 331 23.88 11.96 -20.61
C ALA A 331 23.96 12.88 -21.84
N GLU A 332 22.91 13.64 -22.14
CA GLU A 332 22.90 14.65 -23.22
C GLU A 332 23.72 15.90 -22.88
N GLN A 333 23.98 16.14 -21.60
CA GLN A 333 24.72 17.34 -21.16
C GLN A 333 26.14 17.01 -20.69
N ARG A 334 26.35 15.84 -20.08
CA ARG A 334 27.64 15.43 -19.54
C ARG A 334 28.62 15.12 -20.68
N ARG A 335 29.73 15.85 -20.70
CA ARG A 335 30.85 15.59 -21.61
C ARG A 335 31.88 14.77 -20.90
N GLN A 336 32.37 13.73 -21.55
CA GLN A 336 33.43 12.88 -21.08
C GLN A 336 33.91 11.97 -22.25
N PHE A 337 35.18 11.60 -22.23
CA PHE A 337 35.82 10.86 -23.30
C PHE A 337 35.96 11.65 -24.62
N LYS A 338 37.01 11.31 -25.35
CA LYS A 338 37.30 11.89 -26.65
C LYS A 338 36.91 10.86 -27.71
N ALA A 339 36.15 11.30 -28.70
CA ALA A 339 35.79 10.48 -29.83
C ALA A 339 36.66 10.83 -31.04
N SER A 340 36.10 11.32 -32.11
CA SER A 340 36.80 11.69 -33.35
C SER A 340 37.74 12.88 -33.19
N ASP A 341 37.38 13.86 -32.31
CA ASP A 341 38.21 15.05 -32.04
C ASP A 341 39.00 14.87 -30.74
N PRO A 342 40.36 14.71 -30.78
CA PRO A 342 41.18 14.53 -29.61
C PRO A 342 41.27 15.78 -28.70
N GLN A 343 40.77 16.92 -29.15
CA GLN A 343 40.78 18.20 -28.41
C GLN A 343 39.44 18.46 -27.70
N ARG A 344 38.43 17.66 -27.96
CA ARG A 344 37.06 17.88 -27.44
C ARG A 344 36.50 16.60 -26.82
N GLU A 345 35.91 16.74 -25.64
CA GLU A 345 35.08 15.67 -25.05
C GLU A 345 33.67 15.71 -25.64
N GLU A 346 33.16 14.53 -25.98
CA GLU A 346 31.81 14.35 -26.49
C GLU A 346 30.80 14.16 -25.34
N VAL A 347 29.51 14.36 -25.62
CA VAL A 347 28.44 14.05 -24.66
C VAL A 347 28.32 12.52 -24.52
N LEU A 348 27.92 12.04 -23.33
CA LEU A 348 27.82 10.61 -23.08
C LEU A 348 26.84 9.89 -24.02
N ARG A 349 25.79 10.58 -24.44
CA ARG A 349 24.81 10.09 -25.44
C ARG A 349 25.20 10.57 -26.83
N SER A 350 26.38 10.24 -27.30
CA SER A 350 26.75 10.46 -28.69
C SER A 350 26.66 9.16 -29.49
N GLU A 351 26.43 9.23 -30.79
CA GLU A 351 26.44 8.06 -31.69
C GLU A 351 27.80 7.35 -31.67
N GLU A 352 28.87 8.07 -31.34
CA GLU A 352 30.22 7.51 -31.31
C GLU A 352 30.51 6.68 -30.02
N HIS A 353 29.61 6.71 -29.02
CA HIS A 353 29.69 5.90 -27.80
C HIS A 353 28.75 4.66 -27.86
N THR A 354 27.93 4.53 -28.86
CA THR A 354 27.03 3.39 -29.08
C THR A 354 27.55 2.52 -30.22
#